data_bb4eb04a7d6da16d70d259c43415b32c
#
_entry.id   bb4eb04a7d6da16d70d259c43415b32c
#
_cell.length_a   1.000
_cell.length_b   1.000
_cell.length_c   1.000
_cell.angle_alpha   90.00
_cell.angle_beta   90.00
_cell.angle_gamma   90.00
#
_symmetry.space_group_name_H-M   'P 1'
#
loop_
_entity.id
_entity.type
_entity.pdbx_description
1 polymer ?
#
loop_
_entity_poly.entity_id
_entity_poly.type
_entity_poly.pdbx_seq_one_letter_code
_entity_poly.pdbx_strand_id
1 'polypeptide(L)'
;MVSQIGSIAISLAGGLIFSSFIFLGLFKKFKNQTYLQVAERSILATSYCIFLAFFCLLNELLISNFNLQYVAQYTSYETPVFYKVTALWAGQAGSLLFWSFITALFAVTYIFTTLKKLKALKFHSYIILSFIFSFFILLSNFIANPFEPVSSDIVVQNGNGLNPLLQNFFMAIHPPILYVGFTGSAIIFIMALAASISRDISFEWVQSIRRWSLFVWTFLSAGIILGGYWAYNELGWGGYWAWDPVENSSLMPWLTLTAFIHSSMIQEKRGMLKKWNFLLATSTYILVILGTFITRSGVISSVHSFTAENLGPMFFTFLAILLLYTVFWFFKRKSYLDTPDKIDSFTSREGGFLYNNLILILMCFTIMWGTLFPILSEAWDGNKTVSYTHLTLPTRIF
;
A
#
# COMPACT_ATOMS: atom_id res chain seq x y z
N MET A 1 -3.82 5.50 -30.67
CA MET A 1 -3.84 6.90 -30.18
C MET A 1 -4.09 6.98 -28.67
N VAL A 2 -5.17 6.40 -28.12
CA VAL A 2 -5.45 6.47 -26.66
C VAL A 2 -4.35 5.80 -25.82
N SER A 3 -3.86 4.62 -26.22
CA SER A 3 -2.74 3.92 -25.57
C SER A 3 -1.45 4.77 -25.53
N GLN A 4 -1.14 5.48 -26.60
CA GLN A 4 0.01 6.39 -26.63
C GLN A 4 -0.16 7.57 -25.67
N ILE A 5 -1.38 8.13 -25.58
CA ILE A 5 -1.69 9.18 -24.58
C ILE A 5 -1.47 8.64 -23.17
N GLY A 6 -1.92 7.41 -22.86
CA GLY A 6 -1.71 6.77 -21.56
C GLY A 6 -0.24 6.58 -21.24
N SER A 7 0.56 6.08 -22.17
CA SER A 7 2.01 5.89 -22.01
C SER A 7 2.74 7.24 -21.80
N ILE A 8 2.42 8.25 -22.60
CA ILE A 8 2.98 9.60 -22.45
C ILE A 8 2.59 10.20 -21.09
N ALA A 9 1.35 9.98 -20.65
CA ALA A 9 0.89 10.49 -19.36
C ALA A 9 1.65 9.90 -18.17
N ILE A 10 1.97 8.59 -18.16
CA ILE A 10 2.82 7.99 -17.13
C ILE A 10 4.24 8.59 -17.16
N SER A 11 4.82 8.74 -18.37
CA SER A 11 6.16 9.31 -18.53
C SER A 11 6.21 10.78 -18.06
N LEU A 12 5.20 11.58 -18.40
CA LEU A 12 5.07 12.96 -17.90
C LEU A 12 4.89 12.99 -16.38
N ALA A 13 4.12 12.07 -15.81
CA ALA A 13 3.97 11.94 -14.36
C ALA A 13 5.33 11.72 -13.68
N GLY A 14 6.21 10.90 -14.27
CA GLY A 14 7.59 10.69 -13.83
C GLY A 14 8.41 11.98 -13.83
N GLY A 15 8.36 12.76 -14.91
CA GLY A 15 9.05 14.05 -15.00
C GLY A 15 8.51 15.08 -13.99
N LEU A 16 7.20 15.15 -13.82
CA LEU A 16 6.55 16.09 -12.91
C LEU A 16 6.84 15.75 -11.43
N ILE A 17 6.79 14.47 -11.04
CA ILE A 17 7.13 14.08 -9.67
C ILE A 17 8.61 14.33 -9.38
N PHE A 18 9.50 14.13 -10.36
CA PHE A 18 10.91 14.47 -10.21
C PHE A 18 11.11 15.99 -10.06
N SER A 19 10.38 16.80 -10.81
CA SER A 19 10.42 18.27 -10.65
C SER A 19 10.03 18.71 -9.24
N SER A 20 9.10 18.00 -8.57
CA SER A 20 8.73 18.32 -7.19
C SER A 20 9.94 18.24 -6.23
N PHE A 21 10.85 17.28 -6.39
CA PHE A 21 12.06 17.17 -5.58
C PHE A 21 13.00 18.37 -5.81
N ILE A 22 13.14 18.83 -7.06
CA ILE A 22 13.96 19.99 -7.39
C ILE A 22 13.43 21.21 -6.65
N PHE A 23 12.11 21.48 -6.75
CA PHE A 23 11.51 22.65 -6.10
C PHE A 23 11.49 22.54 -4.57
N LEU A 24 11.37 21.35 -4.00
CA LEU A 24 11.53 21.13 -2.56
C LEU A 24 12.97 21.38 -2.11
N GLY A 25 13.96 20.99 -2.92
CA GLY A 25 15.38 21.33 -2.69
C GLY A 25 15.63 22.83 -2.72
N LEU A 26 15.06 23.54 -3.71
CA LEU A 26 15.15 25.01 -3.82
C LEU A 26 14.45 25.69 -2.65
N PHE A 27 13.28 25.21 -2.22
CA PHE A 27 12.61 25.72 -1.02
C PHE A 27 13.47 25.55 0.24
N LYS A 28 14.11 24.38 0.41
CA LYS A 28 15.01 24.14 1.55
C LYS A 28 16.17 25.15 1.58
N LYS A 29 16.73 25.46 0.41
CA LYS A 29 17.89 26.38 0.26
C LYS A 29 17.48 27.85 0.42
N PHE A 30 16.44 28.29 -0.28
CA PHE A 30 16.09 29.71 -0.39
C PHE A 30 14.94 30.15 0.51
N LYS A 31 14.20 29.22 1.13
CA LYS A 31 13.03 29.47 2.00
C LYS A 31 11.91 30.28 1.33
N ASN A 32 11.88 30.34 0.00
CA ASN A 32 10.83 31.05 -0.75
C ASN A 32 9.62 30.16 -0.94
N GLN A 33 8.46 30.62 -0.49
CA GLN A 33 7.18 29.89 -0.53
C GLN A 33 6.72 29.55 -1.96
N THR A 34 7.16 30.32 -2.95
CA THR A 34 6.85 30.03 -4.37
C THR A 34 7.34 28.64 -4.76
N TYR A 35 8.55 28.23 -4.33
CA TYR A 35 9.08 26.90 -4.63
C TYR A 35 8.24 25.79 -3.98
N LEU A 36 7.75 25.99 -2.77
CA LEU A 36 6.86 25.02 -2.12
C LEU A 36 5.51 24.90 -2.84
N GLN A 37 4.96 26.01 -3.33
CA GLN A 37 3.74 26.01 -4.14
C GLN A 37 3.94 25.33 -5.50
N VAL A 38 5.09 25.55 -6.15
CA VAL A 38 5.40 24.85 -7.41
C VAL A 38 5.54 23.35 -7.18
N ALA A 39 6.20 22.91 -6.10
CA ALA A 39 6.27 21.50 -5.74
C ALA A 39 4.86 20.88 -5.50
N GLU A 40 3.98 21.61 -4.78
CA GLU A 40 2.58 21.20 -4.59
C GLU A 40 1.85 21.03 -5.94
N ARG A 41 1.99 22.01 -6.84
CA ARG A 41 1.40 21.96 -8.18
C ARG A 41 1.98 20.82 -9.03
N SER A 42 3.27 20.53 -8.91
CA SER A 42 3.90 19.39 -9.59
C SER A 42 3.30 18.06 -9.13
N ILE A 43 3.06 17.87 -7.82
CA ILE A 43 2.40 16.67 -7.27
C ILE A 43 0.96 16.57 -7.79
N LEU A 44 0.22 17.66 -7.83
CA LEU A 44 -1.15 17.69 -8.35
C LEU A 44 -1.20 17.39 -9.86
N ALA A 45 -0.27 17.95 -10.63
CA ALA A 45 -0.15 17.67 -12.06
C ALA A 45 0.23 16.20 -12.33
N THR A 46 1.13 15.64 -11.50
CA THR A 46 1.44 14.21 -11.50
C THR A 46 0.17 13.39 -11.29
N SER A 47 -0.65 13.74 -10.29
CA SER A 47 -1.91 13.06 -10.00
C SER A 47 -2.87 13.10 -11.20
N TYR A 48 -2.97 14.25 -11.87
CA TYR A 48 -3.78 14.38 -13.07
C TYR A 48 -3.30 13.48 -14.22
N CYS A 49 -1.99 13.42 -14.46
CA CYS A 49 -1.43 12.52 -15.48
C CYS A 49 -1.71 11.05 -15.18
N ILE A 50 -1.63 10.64 -13.91
CA ILE A 50 -1.97 9.26 -13.51
C ILE A 50 -3.47 8.97 -13.68
N PHE A 51 -4.35 9.92 -13.38
CA PHE A 51 -5.79 9.78 -13.66
C PHE A 51 -6.04 9.58 -15.16
N LEU A 52 -5.38 10.38 -16.00
CA LEU A 52 -5.48 10.26 -17.46
C LEU A 52 -5.01 8.87 -17.92
N ALA A 53 -3.84 8.41 -17.47
CA ALA A 53 -3.32 7.10 -17.83
C ALA A 53 -4.26 5.96 -17.40
N PHE A 54 -4.82 6.04 -16.20
CA PHE A 54 -5.78 5.07 -15.68
C PHE A 54 -7.02 4.96 -16.58
N PHE A 55 -7.62 6.08 -16.95
CA PHE A 55 -8.80 6.09 -17.83
C PHE A 55 -8.47 5.68 -19.27
N CYS A 56 -7.24 5.96 -19.76
CA CYS A 56 -6.78 5.43 -21.02
C CYS A 56 -6.71 3.90 -21.01
N LEU A 57 -6.13 3.29 -19.97
CA LEU A 57 -6.07 1.83 -19.86
C LEU A 57 -7.47 1.22 -19.74
N LEU A 58 -8.36 1.82 -18.96
CA LEU A 58 -9.74 1.38 -18.86
C LEU A 58 -10.44 1.39 -20.21
N ASN A 59 -10.26 2.45 -21.00
CA ASN A 59 -10.81 2.52 -22.35
C ASN A 59 -10.27 1.40 -23.26
N GLU A 60 -8.95 1.16 -23.25
CA GLU A 60 -8.32 0.10 -24.06
C GLU A 60 -8.83 -1.30 -23.70
N LEU A 61 -9.09 -1.57 -22.41
CA LEU A 61 -9.70 -2.81 -21.94
C LEU A 61 -11.16 -2.96 -22.42
N LEU A 62 -11.94 -1.88 -22.36
CA LEU A 62 -13.36 -1.90 -22.76
C LEU A 62 -13.53 -2.12 -24.26
N ILE A 63 -12.68 -1.52 -25.10
CA ILE A 63 -12.72 -1.70 -26.55
C ILE A 63 -11.98 -2.95 -27.02
N SER A 64 -11.35 -3.71 -26.11
CA SER A 64 -10.58 -4.93 -26.41
C SER A 64 -9.47 -4.69 -27.45
N ASN A 65 -8.63 -3.65 -27.21
CA ASN A 65 -7.50 -3.34 -28.07
C ASN A 65 -6.34 -4.33 -27.86
N PHE A 66 -6.37 -5.46 -28.53
CA PHE A 66 -5.36 -6.51 -28.42
C PHE A 66 -3.98 -6.16 -29.01
N ASN A 67 -3.77 -4.95 -29.53
CA ASN A 67 -2.43 -4.45 -29.83
C ASN A 67 -1.60 -4.16 -28.56
N LEU A 68 -2.25 -4.10 -27.38
CA LEU A 68 -1.59 -3.99 -26.09
C LEU A 68 -1.47 -5.37 -25.44
N GLN A 69 -0.25 -5.71 -24.99
CA GLN A 69 0.04 -6.99 -24.36
C GLN A 69 -0.86 -7.24 -23.14
N TYR A 70 -1.05 -6.24 -22.29
CA TYR A 70 -1.89 -6.33 -21.11
C TYR A 70 -3.36 -6.63 -21.45
N VAL A 71 -3.90 -5.95 -22.45
CA VAL A 71 -5.30 -6.15 -22.88
C VAL A 71 -5.48 -7.55 -23.47
N ALA A 72 -4.56 -7.99 -24.34
CA ALA A 72 -4.58 -9.32 -24.93
C ALA A 72 -4.47 -10.44 -23.89
N GLN A 73 -3.74 -10.21 -22.81
CA GLN A 73 -3.53 -11.20 -21.76
C GLN A 73 -4.74 -11.36 -20.82
N TYR A 74 -5.48 -10.28 -20.54
CA TYR A 74 -6.51 -10.28 -19.48
C TYR A 74 -7.94 -10.07 -19.97
N THR A 75 -8.18 -9.90 -21.27
CA THR A 75 -9.51 -9.75 -21.86
C THR A 75 -9.67 -10.55 -23.14
N SER A 76 -10.91 -10.80 -23.56
CA SER A 76 -11.29 -11.35 -24.87
C SER A 76 -12.55 -10.66 -25.36
N TYR A 77 -12.98 -10.92 -26.59
CA TYR A 77 -14.26 -10.41 -27.07
C TYR A 77 -15.44 -10.93 -26.26
N GLU A 78 -15.37 -12.17 -25.79
CA GLU A 78 -16.41 -12.86 -25.02
C GLU A 78 -16.44 -12.42 -23.55
N THR A 79 -15.37 -11.76 -23.06
CA THR A 79 -15.31 -11.29 -21.67
C THR A 79 -16.41 -10.27 -21.40
N PRO A 80 -17.33 -10.50 -20.43
CA PRO A 80 -18.36 -9.54 -20.07
C PRO A 80 -17.76 -8.18 -19.66
N VAL A 81 -18.45 -7.08 -20.00
CA VAL A 81 -17.97 -5.71 -19.72
C VAL A 81 -17.58 -5.50 -18.26
N PHE A 82 -18.35 -6.06 -17.33
CA PHE A 82 -18.03 -6.01 -15.90
C PHE A 82 -16.62 -6.55 -15.62
N TYR A 83 -16.28 -7.71 -16.20
CA TYR A 83 -14.96 -8.33 -16.00
C TYR A 83 -13.86 -7.66 -16.84
N LYS A 84 -14.17 -6.97 -17.93
CA LYS A 84 -13.21 -6.09 -18.64
C LYS A 84 -12.77 -4.92 -17.74
N VAL A 85 -13.69 -4.36 -16.93
CA VAL A 85 -13.34 -3.34 -15.95
C VAL A 85 -12.46 -3.94 -14.84
N THR A 86 -12.78 -5.14 -14.33
CA THR A 86 -11.99 -5.78 -13.27
C THR A 86 -10.62 -6.23 -13.76
N ALA A 87 -10.44 -6.49 -15.05
CA ALA A 87 -9.16 -6.79 -15.66
C ALA A 87 -8.11 -5.70 -15.41
N LEU A 88 -8.54 -4.46 -15.13
CA LEU A 88 -7.65 -3.35 -14.84
C LEU A 88 -6.73 -3.62 -13.63
N TRP A 89 -7.19 -4.37 -12.63
CA TRP A 89 -6.37 -4.76 -11.47
C TRP A 89 -6.06 -6.26 -11.40
N ALA A 90 -6.49 -7.04 -12.39
CA ALA A 90 -6.29 -8.49 -12.40
C ALA A 90 -4.84 -8.90 -12.66
N GLY A 91 -4.06 -8.04 -13.30
CA GLY A 91 -2.66 -8.30 -13.63
C GLY A 91 -1.70 -7.32 -12.98
N GLN A 92 -0.42 -7.62 -13.11
CA GLN A 92 0.64 -6.88 -12.44
C GLN A 92 0.73 -5.42 -12.88
N ALA A 93 0.82 -5.15 -14.18
CA ALA A 93 1.01 -3.80 -14.69
C ALA A 93 -0.21 -2.89 -14.40
N GLY A 94 -1.41 -3.40 -14.63
CA GLY A 94 -2.64 -2.66 -14.33
C GLY A 94 -2.82 -2.41 -12.84
N SER A 95 -2.51 -3.39 -11.98
CA SER A 95 -2.62 -3.23 -10.52
C SER A 95 -1.62 -2.21 -9.95
N LEU A 96 -0.43 -2.04 -10.54
CA LEU A 96 0.52 -1.00 -10.15
C LEU A 96 0.06 0.39 -10.60
N LEU A 97 -0.53 0.51 -11.80
CA LEU A 97 -1.16 1.75 -12.23
C LEU A 97 -2.37 2.09 -11.34
N PHE A 98 -3.16 1.08 -10.95
CA PHE A 98 -4.27 1.26 -10.00
C PHE A 98 -3.79 1.72 -8.62
N TRP A 99 -2.67 1.17 -8.10
CA TRP A 99 -2.04 1.67 -6.88
C TRP A 99 -1.63 3.14 -7.02
N SER A 100 -0.99 3.50 -8.14
CA SER A 100 -0.63 4.89 -8.44
C SER A 100 -1.86 5.80 -8.50
N PHE A 101 -2.97 5.32 -9.10
CA PHE A 101 -4.24 6.05 -9.18
C PHE A 101 -4.83 6.34 -7.79
N ILE A 102 -4.87 5.34 -6.89
CA ILE A 102 -5.36 5.56 -5.51
C ILE A 102 -4.40 6.46 -4.74
N THR A 103 -3.08 6.32 -4.94
CA THR A 103 -2.08 7.24 -4.36
C THR A 103 -2.34 8.69 -4.81
N ALA A 104 -2.66 8.90 -6.09
CA ALA A 104 -3.02 10.21 -6.62
C ALA A 104 -4.29 10.80 -5.97
N LEU A 105 -5.34 9.98 -5.79
CA LEU A 105 -6.56 10.38 -5.09
C LEU A 105 -6.26 10.81 -3.64
N PHE A 106 -5.45 10.02 -2.93
CA PHE A 106 -5.06 10.35 -1.57
C PHE A 106 -4.13 11.56 -1.49
N ALA A 107 -3.21 11.73 -2.45
CA ALA A 107 -2.36 12.92 -2.52
C ALA A 107 -3.20 14.19 -2.64
N VAL A 108 -4.15 14.22 -3.58
CA VAL A 108 -5.08 15.33 -3.78
C VAL A 108 -5.91 15.58 -2.51
N THR A 109 -6.53 14.54 -1.96
CA THR A 109 -7.35 14.65 -0.75
C THR A 109 -6.54 15.15 0.44
N TYR A 110 -5.35 14.61 0.65
CA TYR A 110 -4.45 14.99 1.75
C TYR A 110 -3.99 16.44 1.65
N ILE A 111 -3.62 16.90 0.45
CA ILE A 111 -3.21 18.28 0.20
C ILE A 111 -4.35 19.27 0.52
N PHE A 112 -5.55 19.02 0.00
CA PHE A 112 -6.66 19.96 0.11
C PHE A 112 -7.41 19.89 1.45
N THR A 113 -7.37 18.78 2.17
CA THR A 113 -8.08 18.63 3.45
C THR A 113 -7.15 18.79 4.64
N THR A 114 -6.11 17.98 4.73
CA THR A 114 -5.24 17.88 5.91
C THR A 114 -4.15 18.93 5.92
N LEU A 115 -3.37 19.02 4.84
CA LEU A 115 -2.25 19.97 4.77
C LEU A 115 -2.68 21.45 4.65
N LYS A 116 -3.94 21.70 4.28
CA LYS A 116 -4.52 23.05 4.37
C LYS A 116 -4.57 23.54 5.82
N LYS A 117 -4.80 22.63 6.78
CA LYS A 117 -4.84 22.89 8.22
C LYS A 117 -3.44 22.79 8.84
N LEU A 118 -2.71 21.72 8.55
CA LEU A 118 -1.40 21.40 9.12
C LEU A 118 -0.26 21.94 8.24
N LYS A 119 -0.20 23.27 8.07
CA LYS A 119 0.75 23.93 7.14
C LYS A 119 2.22 23.65 7.46
N ALA A 120 2.57 23.50 8.75
CA ALA A 120 3.93 23.21 9.20
C ALA A 120 4.45 21.86 8.66
N LEU A 121 3.57 20.92 8.34
CA LEU A 121 3.94 19.60 7.83
C LEU A 121 4.17 19.58 6.33
N LYS A 122 3.73 20.59 5.56
CA LYS A 122 3.72 20.59 4.09
C LYS A 122 5.03 20.13 3.48
N PHE A 123 6.14 20.75 3.86
CA PHE A 123 7.44 20.49 3.27
C PHE A 123 7.86 19.01 3.42
N HIS A 124 7.81 18.48 4.64
CA HIS A 124 8.22 17.10 4.88
C HIS A 124 7.21 16.09 4.33
N SER A 125 5.92 16.42 4.37
CA SER A 125 4.88 15.62 3.73
C SER A 125 5.07 15.50 2.23
N TYR A 126 5.40 16.60 1.54
CA TYR A 126 5.63 16.60 0.09
C TYR A 126 6.86 15.78 -0.29
N ILE A 127 7.95 15.85 0.48
CA ILE A 127 9.14 15.01 0.23
C ILE A 127 8.79 13.53 0.31
N ILE A 128 8.13 13.10 1.42
CA ILE A 128 7.83 11.69 1.65
C ILE A 128 6.78 11.20 0.66
N LEU A 129 5.74 12.01 0.40
CA LEU A 129 4.70 11.70 -0.58
C LEU A 129 5.30 11.55 -1.99
N SER A 130 6.14 12.49 -2.42
CA SER A 130 6.80 12.43 -3.72
C SER A 130 7.69 11.20 -3.83
N PHE A 131 8.40 10.81 -2.77
CA PHE A 131 9.22 9.61 -2.75
C PHE A 131 8.37 8.34 -2.91
N ILE A 132 7.30 8.20 -2.13
CA ILE A 132 6.39 7.05 -2.25
C ILE A 132 5.75 7.00 -3.64
N PHE A 133 5.26 8.13 -4.12
CA PHE A 133 4.56 8.22 -5.40
C PHE A 133 5.50 7.93 -6.57
N SER A 134 6.75 8.46 -6.53
CA SER A 134 7.74 8.20 -7.57
C SER A 134 8.06 6.72 -7.72
N PHE A 135 8.11 5.95 -6.63
CA PHE A 135 8.37 4.51 -6.68
C PHE A 135 7.35 3.78 -7.56
N PHE A 136 6.06 3.98 -7.33
CA PHE A 136 5.00 3.31 -8.11
C PHE A 136 4.93 3.81 -9.56
N ILE A 137 5.19 5.10 -9.80
CA ILE A 137 5.25 5.65 -11.16
C ILE A 137 6.41 5.05 -11.94
N LEU A 138 7.60 4.94 -11.33
CA LEU A 138 8.77 4.33 -11.97
C LEU A 138 8.54 2.86 -12.29
N LEU A 139 7.92 2.10 -11.38
CA LEU A 139 7.54 0.71 -11.65
C LEU A 139 6.58 0.61 -12.83
N SER A 140 5.54 1.45 -12.87
CA SER A 140 4.54 1.46 -13.95
C SER A 140 5.09 1.95 -15.28
N ASN A 141 6.18 2.73 -15.30
CA ASN A 141 6.76 3.27 -16.52
C ASN A 141 7.84 2.35 -17.12
N PHE A 142 8.70 1.76 -16.27
CA PHE A 142 9.91 1.08 -16.73
C PHE A 142 9.91 -0.43 -16.54
N ILE A 143 9.12 -0.96 -15.61
CA ILE A 143 9.18 -2.39 -15.25
C ILE A 143 7.89 -3.13 -15.65
N ALA A 144 6.75 -2.51 -15.43
CA ALA A 144 5.45 -3.10 -15.69
C ALA A 144 4.53 -2.05 -16.34
N ASN A 145 4.85 -1.73 -17.60
CA ASN A 145 4.09 -0.74 -18.36
C ASN A 145 2.81 -1.39 -18.93
N PRO A 146 1.61 -0.93 -18.52
CA PRO A 146 0.36 -1.50 -19.01
C PRO A 146 0.05 -1.12 -20.49
N PHE A 147 0.81 -0.19 -21.08
CA PHE A 147 0.67 0.24 -22.45
C PHE A 147 1.72 -0.37 -23.39
N GLU A 148 2.41 -1.44 -22.95
CA GLU A 148 3.38 -2.14 -23.79
C GLU A 148 2.69 -2.79 -24.98
N PRO A 149 3.15 -2.52 -26.23
CA PRO A 149 2.57 -3.10 -27.40
C PRO A 149 2.94 -4.60 -27.52
N VAL A 150 2.08 -5.37 -28.14
CA VAL A 150 2.41 -6.73 -28.61
C VAL A 150 3.51 -6.63 -29.66
N SER A 151 4.42 -7.63 -29.69
CA SER A 151 5.48 -7.70 -30.72
C SER A 151 4.91 -7.62 -32.11
N SER A 152 5.56 -6.86 -33.00
CA SER A 152 5.10 -6.60 -34.37
C SER A 152 4.85 -7.86 -35.20
N ASP A 153 5.51 -8.97 -34.84
CA ASP A 153 5.42 -10.23 -35.54
C ASP A 153 4.22 -11.11 -35.12
N ILE A 154 3.46 -10.66 -34.11
CA ILE A 154 2.32 -11.39 -33.56
C ILE A 154 1.03 -10.62 -33.82
N VAL A 155 0.12 -11.22 -34.57
CA VAL A 155 -1.25 -10.70 -34.74
C VAL A 155 -2.17 -11.43 -33.76
N VAL A 156 -2.61 -10.76 -32.72
CA VAL A 156 -3.56 -11.31 -31.74
C VAL A 156 -4.99 -11.08 -32.27
N GLN A 157 -5.65 -12.13 -32.75
CA GLN A 157 -7.03 -12.03 -33.23
C GLN A 157 -8.05 -11.93 -32.11
N ASN A 158 -7.81 -12.62 -30.97
CA ASN A 158 -8.61 -12.55 -29.76
C ASN A 158 -7.67 -12.68 -28.55
N GLY A 159 -8.02 -12.08 -27.43
CA GLY A 159 -7.22 -12.21 -26.22
C GLY A 159 -7.53 -13.48 -25.43
N ASN A 160 -6.71 -13.75 -24.39
CA ASN A 160 -6.78 -14.95 -23.56
C ASN A 160 -8.00 -14.97 -22.61
N GLY A 161 -8.64 -13.83 -22.43
CA GLY A 161 -9.71 -13.66 -21.44
C GLY A 161 -9.20 -13.55 -19.99
N LEU A 162 -10.11 -13.30 -19.08
CA LEU A 162 -9.82 -13.27 -17.66
C LEU A 162 -9.85 -14.69 -17.09
N ASN A 163 -8.88 -15.03 -16.23
CA ASN A 163 -8.87 -16.30 -15.52
C ASN A 163 -10.24 -16.56 -14.85
N PRO A 164 -10.86 -17.73 -15.05
CA PRO A 164 -12.16 -18.05 -14.45
C PRO A 164 -12.23 -17.85 -12.93
N LEU A 165 -11.18 -18.15 -12.17
CA LEU A 165 -11.11 -17.91 -10.72
C LEU A 165 -11.23 -16.42 -10.35
N LEU A 166 -10.93 -15.51 -11.27
CA LEU A 166 -11.08 -14.09 -11.09
C LEU A 166 -12.45 -13.55 -11.54
N GLN A 167 -13.27 -14.41 -12.19
CA GLN A 167 -14.62 -14.05 -12.64
C GLN A 167 -15.66 -14.29 -11.55
N ASN A 168 -15.42 -13.73 -10.37
CA ASN A 168 -16.28 -13.81 -9.20
C ASN A 168 -16.58 -12.38 -8.68
N PHE A 169 -17.78 -12.15 -8.18
CA PHE A 169 -18.21 -10.84 -7.69
C PHE A 169 -17.32 -10.35 -6.52
N PHE A 170 -16.99 -11.22 -5.57
CA PHE A 170 -16.13 -10.85 -4.44
C PHE A 170 -14.70 -10.54 -4.89
N MET A 171 -14.17 -11.27 -5.88
CA MET A 171 -12.88 -10.97 -6.47
C MET A 171 -12.89 -9.66 -7.27
N ALA A 172 -14.02 -9.26 -7.82
CA ALA A 172 -14.16 -7.99 -8.51
C ALA A 172 -14.02 -6.79 -7.53
N ILE A 173 -14.61 -6.88 -6.34
CA ILE A 173 -14.71 -5.75 -5.39
C ILE A 173 -13.66 -5.79 -4.26
N HIS A 174 -13.20 -6.99 -3.84
CA HIS A 174 -12.24 -7.15 -2.76
C HIS A 174 -10.90 -6.42 -3.02
N PRO A 175 -10.19 -6.61 -4.17
CA PRO A 175 -8.90 -5.98 -4.37
C PRO A 175 -8.97 -4.45 -4.36
N PRO A 176 -9.90 -3.77 -5.06
CA PRO A 176 -10.02 -2.32 -4.97
C PRO A 176 -10.20 -1.80 -3.54
N ILE A 177 -11.03 -2.45 -2.75
CA ILE A 177 -11.29 -2.07 -1.36
C ILE A 177 -10.02 -2.24 -0.51
N LEU A 178 -9.30 -3.36 -0.67
CA LEU A 178 -8.05 -3.62 0.03
C LEU A 178 -6.95 -2.62 -0.38
N TYR A 179 -6.87 -2.27 -1.68
CA TYR A 179 -5.94 -1.26 -2.17
C TYR A 179 -6.18 0.12 -1.56
N VAL A 180 -7.43 0.52 -1.35
CA VAL A 180 -7.76 1.77 -0.63
C VAL A 180 -7.16 1.73 0.78
N GLY A 181 -7.28 0.61 1.49
CA GLY A 181 -6.69 0.42 2.81
C GLY A 181 -5.14 0.46 2.77
N PHE A 182 -4.53 -0.31 1.87
CA PHE A 182 -3.08 -0.39 1.72
C PHE A 182 -2.47 0.97 1.37
N THR A 183 -2.99 1.61 0.33
CA THR A 183 -2.48 2.90 -0.14
C THR A 183 -2.75 4.01 0.87
N GLY A 184 -3.92 3.98 1.54
CA GLY A 184 -4.26 4.95 2.58
C GLY A 184 -3.33 4.90 3.79
N SER A 185 -2.73 3.74 4.10
CA SER A 185 -1.74 3.61 5.17
C SER A 185 -0.47 4.44 4.91
N ALA A 186 -0.15 4.74 3.64
CA ALA A 186 0.93 5.65 3.29
C ALA A 186 0.70 7.07 3.83
N ILE A 187 -0.54 7.54 3.86
CA ILE A 187 -0.86 8.87 4.42
C ILE A 187 -0.60 8.89 5.93
N ILE A 188 -0.93 7.81 6.65
CA ILE A 188 -0.64 7.67 8.08
C ILE A 188 0.87 7.71 8.33
N PHE A 189 1.64 6.98 7.52
CA PHE A 189 3.11 6.96 7.54
C PHE A 189 3.70 8.37 7.29
N ILE A 190 3.22 9.05 6.24
CA ILE A 190 3.64 10.41 5.89
C ILE A 190 3.36 11.37 7.04
N MET A 191 2.16 11.31 7.64
CA MET A 191 1.76 12.17 8.74
C MET A 191 2.61 11.94 9.99
N ALA A 192 2.89 10.68 10.33
CA ALA A 192 3.72 10.34 11.50
C ALA A 192 5.16 10.83 11.36
N LEU A 193 5.78 10.59 10.20
CA LEU A 193 7.14 11.05 9.92
C LEU A 193 7.22 12.57 9.79
N ALA A 194 6.34 13.19 9.01
CA ALA A 194 6.36 14.65 8.82
C ALA A 194 6.18 15.39 10.14
N ALA A 195 5.27 14.95 11.01
CA ALA A 195 5.07 15.55 12.34
C ALA A 195 6.28 15.37 13.26
N SER A 196 6.88 14.19 13.28
CA SER A 196 8.10 13.93 14.06
C SER A 196 9.27 14.81 13.57
N ILE A 197 9.47 14.91 12.25
CA ILE A 197 10.55 15.69 11.65
C ILE A 197 10.34 17.18 11.89
N SER A 198 9.13 17.69 11.70
CA SER A 198 8.76 19.10 11.88
C SER A 198 8.64 19.51 13.35
N ARG A 199 8.64 18.55 14.28
CA ARG A 199 8.35 18.76 15.72
C ARG A 199 6.98 19.41 15.95
N ASP A 200 5.98 18.98 15.20
CA ASP A 200 4.60 19.49 15.27
C ASP A 200 3.63 18.32 15.43
N ILE A 201 3.52 17.85 16.68
CA ILE A 201 2.51 16.87 17.10
C ILE A 201 1.43 17.63 17.87
N SER A 202 0.69 18.45 17.16
CA SER A 202 -0.41 19.25 17.69
C SER A 202 -1.68 18.41 17.92
N PHE A 203 -2.64 18.97 18.63
CA PHE A 203 -3.95 18.33 18.82
C PHE A 203 -4.67 18.12 17.49
N GLU A 204 -4.63 19.11 16.59
CA GLU A 204 -5.19 18.98 15.24
C GLU A 204 -4.53 17.85 14.43
N TRP A 205 -3.23 17.62 14.63
CA TRP A 205 -2.54 16.51 13.99
C TRP A 205 -3.08 15.16 14.52
N VAL A 206 -3.21 15.00 15.85
CA VAL A 206 -3.73 13.76 16.46
C VAL A 206 -5.13 13.46 15.95
N GLN A 207 -6.01 14.45 15.90
CA GLN A 207 -7.36 14.27 15.36
C GLN A 207 -7.34 13.91 13.87
N SER A 208 -6.46 14.54 13.10
CA SER A 208 -6.39 14.28 11.66
C SER A 208 -5.87 12.89 11.35
N ILE A 209 -4.78 12.46 11.99
CA ILE A 209 -4.21 11.11 11.78
C ILE A 209 -5.18 10.02 12.23
N ARG A 210 -5.93 10.25 13.32
CA ARG A 210 -6.95 9.31 13.79
C ARG A 210 -8.09 9.13 12.80
N ARG A 211 -8.56 10.23 12.16
CA ARG A 211 -9.59 10.14 11.11
C ARG A 211 -9.11 9.33 9.92
N TRP A 212 -7.89 9.58 9.46
CA TRP A 212 -7.26 8.78 8.40
C TRP A 212 -7.11 7.33 8.78
N SER A 213 -6.72 7.05 10.02
CA SER A 213 -6.55 5.67 10.52
C SER A 213 -7.86 4.91 10.60
N LEU A 214 -8.95 5.54 11.05
CA LEU A 214 -10.28 4.92 11.06
C LEU A 214 -10.76 4.62 9.64
N PHE A 215 -10.57 5.55 8.70
CA PHE A 215 -10.90 5.33 7.30
C PHE A 215 -10.12 4.14 6.73
N VAL A 216 -8.80 4.12 6.88
CA VAL A 216 -7.93 3.05 6.39
C VAL A 216 -8.30 1.71 7.04
N TRP A 217 -8.54 1.70 8.34
CA TRP A 217 -8.93 0.50 9.09
C TRP A 217 -10.25 -0.10 8.58
N THR A 218 -11.23 0.75 8.28
CA THR A 218 -12.52 0.32 7.73
C THR A 218 -12.33 -0.38 6.37
N PHE A 219 -11.52 0.20 5.48
CA PHE A 219 -11.26 -0.38 4.17
C PHE A 219 -10.41 -1.65 4.25
N LEU A 220 -9.42 -1.72 5.15
CA LEU A 220 -8.66 -2.96 5.41
C LEU A 220 -9.59 -4.06 5.93
N SER A 221 -10.44 -3.75 6.91
CA SER A 221 -11.40 -4.72 7.47
C SER A 221 -12.35 -5.25 6.40
N ALA A 222 -12.97 -4.35 5.63
CA ALA A 222 -13.87 -4.72 4.56
C ALA A 222 -13.16 -5.55 3.47
N GLY A 223 -11.93 -5.15 3.09
CA GLY A 223 -11.13 -5.86 2.12
C GLY A 223 -10.78 -7.28 2.58
N ILE A 224 -10.34 -7.45 3.83
CA ILE A 224 -10.01 -8.76 4.40
C ILE A 224 -11.26 -9.67 4.42
N ILE A 225 -12.40 -9.15 4.90
CA ILE A 225 -13.65 -9.94 4.98
C ILE A 225 -14.11 -10.36 3.58
N LEU A 226 -14.13 -9.45 2.61
CA LEU A 226 -14.54 -9.77 1.24
C LEU A 226 -13.57 -10.74 0.55
N GLY A 227 -12.27 -10.66 0.86
CA GLY A 227 -11.27 -11.64 0.41
C GLY A 227 -11.53 -13.02 0.98
N GLY A 228 -11.93 -13.13 2.25
CA GLY A 228 -12.37 -14.39 2.85
C GLY A 228 -13.59 -14.99 2.16
N TYR A 229 -14.59 -14.18 1.78
CA TYR A 229 -15.73 -14.65 1.00
C TYR A 229 -15.32 -15.17 -0.38
N TRP A 230 -14.39 -14.51 -1.06
CA TRP A 230 -13.85 -15.01 -2.32
C TRP A 230 -13.12 -16.35 -2.13
N ALA A 231 -12.26 -16.45 -1.12
CA ALA A 231 -11.53 -17.66 -0.81
C ALA A 231 -12.48 -18.84 -0.53
N TYR A 232 -13.54 -18.61 0.24
CA TYR A 232 -14.57 -19.62 0.52
C TYR A 232 -15.26 -20.13 -0.74
N ASN A 233 -15.57 -19.22 -1.68
CA ASN A 233 -16.31 -19.56 -2.89
C ASN A 233 -15.44 -20.26 -3.95
N GLU A 234 -14.16 -19.86 -4.09
CA GLU A 234 -13.35 -20.19 -5.26
C GLU A 234 -12.19 -21.15 -4.95
N LEU A 235 -11.62 -21.13 -3.76
CA LEU A 235 -10.37 -21.84 -3.50
C LEU A 235 -10.56 -23.24 -2.95
N GLY A 236 -11.79 -23.63 -2.64
CA GLY A 236 -12.09 -25.00 -2.20
C GLY A 236 -11.48 -25.41 -0.85
N TRP A 237 -11.04 -24.46 -0.03
CA TRP A 237 -10.44 -24.72 1.28
C TRP A 237 -11.46 -25.13 2.35
N GLY A 238 -12.74 -24.97 2.08
CA GLY A 238 -13.81 -25.21 3.06
C GLY A 238 -13.89 -24.16 4.18
N GLY A 239 -13.23 -23.04 4.03
CA GLY A 239 -13.17 -21.97 5.03
C GLY A 239 -12.88 -20.59 4.44
N TYR A 240 -13.07 -19.56 5.26
CA TYR A 240 -12.85 -18.15 4.89
C TYR A 240 -11.39 -17.72 5.02
N TRP A 241 -10.53 -18.52 5.66
CA TRP A 241 -9.15 -18.21 5.97
C TRP A 241 -8.30 -19.46 6.07
N ALA A 242 -7.17 -19.48 5.37
CA ALA A 242 -6.26 -20.61 5.33
C ALA A 242 -4.85 -20.29 5.87
N TRP A 243 -4.62 -19.11 6.43
CA TRP A 243 -3.31 -18.63 6.84
C TRP A 243 -2.30 -18.55 5.68
N ASP A 244 -2.81 -18.35 4.47
CA ASP A 244 -1.96 -18.13 3.30
C ASP A 244 -1.06 -16.90 3.51
N PRO A 245 0.20 -16.91 3.02
CA PRO A 245 1.13 -15.78 3.18
C PRO A 245 0.57 -14.42 2.76
N VAL A 246 -0.29 -14.38 1.73
CA VAL A 246 -0.91 -13.14 1.25
C VAL A 246 -2.04 -12.69 2.17
N GLU A 247 -2.84 -13.62 2.70
CA GLU A 247 -3.84 -13.33 3.74
C GLU A 247 -3.16 -12.75 4.98
N ASN A 248 -2.10 -13.44 5.47
CA ASN A 248 -1.29 -12.98 6.61
C ASN A 248 -0.73 -11.58 6.39
N SER A 249 -0.30 -11.28 5.15
CA SER A 249 0.23 -9.97 4.76
C SER A 249 -0.79 -8.83 4.89
N SER A 250 -2.07 -9.13 4.73
CA SER A 250 -3.14 -8.15 4.92
C SER A 250 -3.52 -7.97 6.39
N LEU A 251 -3.41 -9.03 7.20
CA LEU A 251 -3.76 -9.04 8.62
C LEU A 251 -2.73 -8.28 9.48
N MET A 252 -1.44 -8.41 9.18
CA MET A 252 -0.38 -7.73 9.94
C MET A 252 -0.55 -6.20 10.04
N PRO A 253 -0.74 -5.44 8.93
CA PRO A 253 -0.98 -4.00 9.01
C PRO A 253 -2.32 -3.67 9.69
N TRP A 254 -3.34 -4.51 9.58
CA TRP A 254 -4.59 -4.34 10.28
C TRP A 254 -4.41 -4.41 11.81
N LEU A 255 -3.61 -5.36 12.31
CA LEU A 255 -3.31 -5.51 13.74
C LEU A 255 -2.55 -4.29 14.29
N THR A 256 -1.50 -3.83 13.59
CA THR A 256 -0.73 -2.66 14.02
C THR A 256 -1.54 -1.36 13.95
N LEU A 257 -2.41 -1.22 12.95
CA LEU A 257 -3.30 -0.07 12.83
C LEU A 257 -4.37 -0.06 13.92
N THR A 258 -4.90 -1.23 14.29
CA THR A 258 -5.84 -1.38 15.43
C THR A 258 -5.18 -0.95 16.73
N ALA A 259 -3.94 -1.40 16.99
CA ALA A 259 -3.15 -0.97 18.13
C ALA A 259 -2.91 0.55 18.13
N PHE A 260 -2.60 1.12 16.94
CA PHE A 260 -2.41 2.57 16.80
C PHE A 260 -3.68 3.36 17.10
N ILE A 261 -4.84 2.92 16.61
CA ILE A 261 -6.12 3.60 16.88
C ILE A 261 -6.40 3.64 18.38
N HIS A 262 -6.18 2.54 19.11
CA HIS A 262 -6.37 2.50 20.56
C HIS A 262 -5.41 3.43 21.30
N SER A 263 -4.11 3.39 20.98
CA SER A 263 -3.12 4.23 21.67
C SER A 263 -3.21 5.71 21.26
N SER A 264 -3.69 6.01 20.06
CA SER A 264 -3.93 7.39 19.63
C SER A 264 -4.99 8.11 20.45
N MET A 265 -5.98 7.36 20.99
CA MET A 265 -6.99 7.91 21.91
C MET A 265 -6.37 8.34 23.25
N ILE A 266 -5.36 7.62 23.73
CA ILE A 266 -4.60 8.00 24.94
C ILE A 266 -3.78 9.26 24.66
N GLN A 267 -3.11 9.30 23.50
CA GLN A 267 -2.35 10.48 23.09
C GLN A 267 -3.23 11.72 22.95
N GLU A 268 -4.43 11.59 22.39
CA GLU A 268 -5.39 12.69 22.25
C GLU A 268 -5.81 13.28 23.61
N LYS A 269 -6.03 12.43 24.60
CA LYS A 269 -6.53 12.86 25.92
C LYS A 269 -5.44 13.28 26.90
N ARG A 270 -4.29 12.59 26.89
CA ARG A 270 -3.23 12.72 27.91
C ARG A 270 -1.87 13.13 27.34
N GLY A 271 -1.71 13.19 26.04
CA GLY A 271 -0.42 13.51 25.38
C GLY A 271 0.64 12.41 25.51
N MET A 272 0.29 11.22 26.02
CA MET A 272 1.17 10.09 26.29
C MET A 272 1.42 9.24 25.04
N LEU A 273 2.36 8.28 25.13
CA LEU A 273 2.62 7.23 24.13
C LEU A 273 3.07 7.72 22.75
N LYS A 274 3.69 8.89 22.63
CA LYS A 274 4.13 9.44 21.33
C LYS A 274 5.11 8.51 20.59
N LYS A 275 6.09 7.92 21.30
CA LYS A 275 7.05 6.96 20.71
C LYS A 275 6.34 5.74 20.16
N TRP A 276 5.45 5.19 20.97
CA TRP A 276 4.67 4.01 20.63
C TRP A 276 3.80 4.25 19.40
N ASN A 277 3.10 5.37 19.40
CA ASN A 277 2.26 5.77 18.28
C ASN A 277 3.04 6.04 16.99
N PHE A 278 4.22 6.64 17.10
CA PHE A 278 5.11 6.80 15.96
C PHE A 278 5.49 5.44 15.35
N LEU A 279 5.91 4.49 16.19
CA LEU A 279 6.29 3.14 15.73
C LEU A 279 5.11 2.40 15.11
N LEU A 280 3.94 2.40 15.74
CA LEU A 280 2.74 1.72 15.24
C LEU A 280 2.27 2.30 13.89
N ALA A 281 2.19 3.63 13.79
CA ALA A 281 1.77 4.31 12.58
C ALA A 281 2.72 4.04 11.40
N THR A 282 4.03 4.05 11.66
CA THR A 282 5.03 3.78 10.62
C THR A 282 5.12 2.30 10.27
N SER A 283 5.04 1.40 11.25
CA SER A 283 5.04 -0.05 11.02
C SER A 283 3.87 -0.50 10.16
N THR A 284 2.70 0.12 10.28
CA THR A 284 1.53 -0.22 9.47
C THR A 284 1.83 -0.16 7.97
N TYR A 285 2.42 0.92 7.48
CA TYR A 285 2.77 1.04 6.06
C TYR A 285 3.96 0.16 5.67
N ILE A 286 4.96 0.04 6.54
CA ILE A 286 6.11 -0.86 6.32
C ILE A 286 5.64 -2.31 6.15
N LEU A 287 4.66 -2.75 6.94
CA LEU A 287 4.07 -4.09 6.82
C LEU A 287 3.23 -4.25 5.54
N VAL A 288 2.55 -3.19 5.08
CA VAL A 288 1.89 -3.21 3.76
C VAL A 288 2.91 -3.42 2.64
N ILE A 289 4.05 -2.72 2.67
CA ILE A 289 5.10 -2.89 1.66
C ILE A 289 5.78 -4.27 1.78
N LEU A 290 6.00 -4.77 3.00
CA LEU A 290 6.47 -6.14 3.23
C LEU A 290 5.49 -7.17 2.64
N GLY A 291 4.19 -7.01 2.90
CA GLY A 291 3.16 -7.87 2.32
C GLY A 291 3.13 -7.81 0.79
N THR A 292 3.30 -6.63 0.22
CA THR A 292 3.39 -6.44 -1.23
C THR A 292 4.65 -7.10 -1.81
N PHE A 293 5.77 -7.03 -1.09
CA PHE A 293 6.98 -7.78 -1.44
C PHE A 293 6.72 -9.28 -1.45
N ILE A 294 6.11 -9.85 -0.41
CA ILE A 294 5.77 -11.27 -0.32
C ILE A 294 4.89 -11.70 -1.50
N THR A 295 3.86 -10.90 -1.82
CA THR A 295 2.89 -11.22 -2.89
C THR A 295 3.50 -11.16 -4.29
N ARG A 296 4.48 -10.29 -4.53
CA ARG A 296 4.99 -9.98 -5.88
C ARG A 296 6.40 -10.49 -6.16
N SER A 297 7.13 -10.94 -5.15
CA SER A 297 8.52 -11.41 -5.32
C SER A 297 8.63 -12.84 -5.83
N GLY A 298 7.56 -13.64 -5.70
CA GLY A 298 7.64 -15.08 -5.97
C GLY A 298 8.47 -15.88 -4.95
N VAL A 299 8.99 -15.23 -3.90
CA VAL A 299 9.81 -15.87 -2.86
C VAL A 299 8.99 -16.88 -2.05
N ILE A 300 7.71 -16.60 -1.85
CA ILE A 300 6.77 -17.51 -1.19
C ILE A 300 5.68 -17.89 -2.19
N SER A 301 5.44 -19.20 -2.36
CA SER A 301 4.34 -19.69 -3.18
C SER A 301 3.00 -19.42 -2.49
N SER A 302 2.06 -18.84 -3.21
CA SER A 302 0.69 -18.58 -2.78
C SER A 302 -0.23 -18.64 -4.00
N VAL A 303 -1.46 -19.07 -3.79
CA VAL A 303 -2.51 -19.02 -4.83
C VAL A 303 -2.89 -17.59 -5.21
N HIS A 304 -2.52 -16.62 -4.38
CA HIS A 304 -2.73 -15.19 -4.60
C HIS A 304 -1.50 -14.48 -5.19
N SER A 305 -0.37 -15.19 -5.40
CA SER A 305 0.86 -14.55 -5.84
C SER A 305 0.85 -14.23 -7.34
N PHE A 306 1.25 -13.03 -7.69
CA PHE A 306 1.55 -12.60 -9.06
C PHE A 306 3.06 -12.63 -9.24
N THR A 307 3.59 -13.74 -9.70
CA THR A 307 5.04 -13.89 -9.87
C THR A 307 5.55 -13.05 -11.04
N ALA A 308 6.48 -12.14 -10.76
CA ALA A 308 7.32 -11.54 -11.76
C ALA A 308 8.72 -11.32 -11.17
N GLU A 309 9.67 -11.94 -11.80
CA GLU A 309 11.06 -12.05 -11.36
C GLU A 309 11.74 -10.71 -11.06
N ASN A 310 11.29 -9.61 -11.68
CA ASN A 310 11.98 -8.32 -11.59
C ASN A 310 11.44 -7.37 -10.49
N LEU A 311 10.28 -7.63 -9.88
CA LEU A 311 9.71 -6.71 -8.88
C LEU A 311 10.20 -6.98 -7.45
N GLY A 312 10.55 -8.21 -7.13
CA GLY A 312 11.02 -8.59 -5.79
C GLY A 312 12.15 -7.69 -5.27
N PRO A 313 13.29 -7.58 -5.98
CA PRO A 313 14.41 -6.75 -5.54
C PRO A 313 14.04 -5.27 -5.37
N MET A 314 13.13 -4.74 -6.19
CA MET A 314 12.71 -3.35 -6.12
C MET A 314 11.85 -3.07 -4.87
N PHE A 315 10.86 -3.92 -4.59
CA PHE A 315 10.07 -3.81 -3.37
C PHE A 315 10.91 -4.03 -2.11
N PHE A 316 11.88 -4.95 -2.14
CA PHE A 316 12.82 -5.15 -1.04
C PHE A 316 13.68 -3.91 -0.79
N THR A 317 14.24 -3.32 -1.85
CA THR A 317 15.03 -2.08 -1.74
C THR A 317 14.17 -0.93 -1.20
N PHE A 318 12.95 -0.78 -1.70
CA PHE A 318 12.03 0.24 -1.22
C PHE A 318 11.67 0.04 0.26
N LEU A 319 11.38 -1.19 0.66
CA LEU A 319 11.13 -1.57 2.05
C LEU A 319 12.32 -1.22 2.95
N ALA A 320 13.54 -1.57 2.52
CA ALA A 320 14.77 -1.27 3.26
C ALA A 320 14.97 0.24 3.45
N ILE A 321 14.75 1.04 2.40
CA ILE A 321 14.83 2.51 2.47
C ILE A 321 13.81 3.07 3.45
N LEU A 322 12.55 2.63 3.38
CA LEU A 322 11.48 3.10 4.31
C LEU A 322 11.83 2.75 5.77
N LEU A 323 12.31 1.53 6.00
CA LEU A 323 12.69 1.06 7.33
C LEU A 323 13.87 1.88 7.88
N LEU A 324 14.96 1.99 7.12
CA LEU A 324 16.15 2.76 7.52
C LEU A 324 15.83 4.24 7.76
N TYR A 325 15.00 4.84 6.91
CA TYR A 325 14.55 6.23 7.07
C TYR A 325 13.72 6.41 8.34
N THR A 326 12.82 5.47 8.64
CA THR A 326 12.01 5.48 9.85
C THR A 326 12.87 5.33 11.10
N VAL A 327 13.78 4.36 11.12
CA VAL A 327 14.72 4.10 12.22
C VAL A 327 15.61 5.32 12.48
N PHE A 328 16.17 5.90 11.42
CA PHE A 328 16.99 7.12 11.51
C PHE A 328 16.23 8.26 12.19
N TRP A 329 15.00 8.56 11.74
CA TRP A 329 14.23 9.64 12.31
C TRP A 329 13.71 9.34 13.72
N PHE A 330 13.40 8.08 14.03
CA PHE A 330 13.05 7.65 15.37
C PHE A 330 14.16 7.99 16.37
N PHE A 331 15.40 7.56 16.10
CA PHE A 331 16.53 7.85 17.00
C PHE A 331 16.85 9.35 17.05
N LYS A 332 16.82 10.05 15.91
CA LYS A 332 17.09 11.48 15.84
C LYS A 332 16.03 12.32 16.58
N ARG A 333 14.82 11.82 16.72
CA ARG A 333 13.70 12.51 17.37
C ARG A 333 13.28 11.88 18.68
N LYS A 334 14.04 10.91 19.19
CA LYS A 334 13.71 10.14 20.40
C LYS A 334 13.38 11.07 21.58
N SER A 335 14.18 12.09 21.85
CA SER A 335 13.94 13.04 22.95
C SER A 335 12.67 13.90 22.78
N TYR A 336 12.28 14.22 21.54
CA TYR A 336 11.05 14.94 21.26
C TYR A 336 9.81 14.06 21.41
N LEU A 337 9.95 12.78 21.09
CA LEU A 337 8.90 11.76 21.23
C LEU A 337 8.81 11.24 22.68
N ASP A 338 9.78 11.59 23.55
CA ASP A 338 9.74 11.21 24.95
C ASP A 338 8.64 11.95 25.67
N THR A 339 7.86 11.21 26.40
CA THR A 339 6.82 11.75 27.27
C THR A 339 7.00 11.12 28.65
N PRO A 340 6.81 11.85 29.75
CA PRO A 340 6.78 11.28 31.07
C PRO A 340 5.50 10.45 31.23
N ASP A 341 5.50 9.26 30.64
CA ASP A 341 4.35 8.36 30.65
C ASP A 341 4.24 7.73 32.04
N LYS A 342 3.45 8.34 32.93
CA LYS A 342 3.06 7.75 34.20
C LYS A 342 1.69 7.11 34.04
N ILE A 343 1.67 5.79 34.05
CA ILE A 343 0.43 5.00 34.13
C ILE A 343 0.00 5.03 35.60
N ASP A 344 -1.19 5.56 35.87
CA ASP A 344 -1.69 5.72 37.24
C ASP A 344 -1.89 4.39 37.95
N SER A 345 -2.32 3.36 37.21
CA SER A 345 -2.47 1.98 37.68
C SER A 345 -2.48 1.01 36.50
N PHE A 346 -2.00 -0.20 36.72
CA PHE A 346 -2.07 -1.29 35.73
C PHE A 346 -3.53 -1.67 35.38
N THR A 347 -4.47 -1.41 36.26
CA THR A 347 -5.93 -1.63 36.06
C THR A 347 -6.65 -0.41 35.49
N SER A 348 -5.92 0.66 35.17
CA SER A 348 -6.48 1.85 34.53
C SER A 348 -6.90 1.58 33.08
N ARG A 349 -7.72 2.43 32.49
CA ARG A 349 -8.08 2.35 31.06
C ARG A 349 -6.85 2.39 30.17
N GLU A 350 -5.86 3.19 30.52
CA GLU A 350 -4.58 3.32 29.80
C GLU A 350 -3.80 2.01 29.88
N GLY A 351 -3.76 1.37 31.06
CA GLY A 351 -3.17 0.05 31.24
C GLY A 351 -3.86 -1.00 30.37
N GLY A 352 -5.21 -1.00 30.34
CA GLY A 352 -6.00 -1.91 29.50
C GLY A 352 -5.68 -1.74 28.00
N PHE A 353 -5.59 -0.51 27.49
CA PHE A 353 -5.20 -0.27 26.09
C PHE A 353 -3.76 -0.70 25.80
N LEU A 354 -2.85 -0.52 26.74
CA LEU A 354 -1.45 -0.94 26.57
C LEU A 354 -1.32 -2.47 26.50
N TYR A 355 -2.03 -3.21 27.37
CA TYR A 355 -2.09 -4.67 27.30
C TYR A 355 -2.69 -5.17 26.00
N ASN A 356 -3.82 -4.56 25.56
CA ASN A 356 -4.43 -4.91 24.29
C ASN A 356 -3.46 -4.68 23.11
N ASN A 357 -2.74 -3.56 23.11
CA ASN A 357 -1.74 -3.27 22.09
C ASN A 357 -0.59 -4.28 22.10
N LEU A 358 -0.14 -4.70 23.29
CA LEU A 358 0.90 -5.71 23.42
C LEU A 358 0.45 -7.05 22.81
N ILE A 359 -0.79 -7.47 23.09
CA ILE A 359 -1.36 -8.70 22.52
C ILE A 359 -1.43 -8.59 20.99
N LEU A 360 -1.94 -7.48 20.45
CA LEU A 360 -2.03 -7.26 19.00
C LEU A 360 -0.66 -7.30 18.31
N ILE A 361 0.37 -6.75 18.95
CA ILE A 361 1.75 -6.79 18.42
C ILE A 361 2.34 -8.19 18.51
N LEU A 362 2.11 -8.91 19.60
CA LEU A 362 2.55 -10.30 19.72
C LEU A 362 1.88 -11.16 18.64
N MET A 363 0.60 -10.99 18.40
CA MET A 363 -0.10 -11.66 17.29
C MET A 363 0.54 -11.30 15.94
N CYS A 364 0.78 -10.01 15.68
CA CYS A 364 1.42 -9.56 14.46
C CYS A 364 2.81 -10.18 14.29
N PHE A 365 3.62 -10.21 15.34
CA PHE A 365 4.94 -10.82 15.33
C PHE A 365 4.88 -12.33 15.06
N THR A 366 3.96 -13.06 15.71
CA THR A 366 3.77 -14.50 15.51
C THR A 366 3.39 -14.81 14.05
N ILE A 367 2.46 -14.04 13.49
CA ILE A 367 2.04 -14.19 12.09
C ILE A 367 3.22 -13.89 11.14
N MET A 368 3.95 -12.79 11.39
CA MET A 368 5.11 -12.41 10.60
C MET A 368 6.19 -13.50 10.64
N TRP A 369 6.51 -14.01 11.84
CA TRP A 369 7.48 -15.06 12.04
C TRP A 369 7.07 -16.33 11.27
N GLY A 370 5.83 -16.81 11.48
CA GLY A 370 5.32 -17.99 10.79
C GLY A 370 5.32 -17.84 9.26
N THR A 371 5.03 -16.64 8.75
CA THR A 371 4.99 -16.36 7.30
C THR A 371 6.39 -16.29 6.68
N LEU A 372 7.39 -15.74 7.41
CA LEU A 372 8.77 -15.61 6.92
C LEU A 372 9.64 -16.83 7.22
N PHE A 373 9.23 -17.68 8.15
CA PHE A 373 10.02 -18.84 8.58
C PHE A 373 10.43 -19.79 7.46
N PRO A 374 9.58 -20.10 6.47
CA PRO A 374 9.99 -20.92 5.32
C PRO A 374 11.19 -20.37 4.55
N ILE A 375 11.26 -19.05 4.39
CA ILE A 375 12.39 -18.37 3.72
C ILE A 375 13.64 -18.45 4.60
N LEU A 376 13.47 -18.22 5.90
CA LEU A 376 14.59 -18.24 6.85
C LEU A 376 15.17 -19.65 7.01
N SER A 377 14.31 -20.69 7.06
CA SER A 377 14.77 -22.08 7.15
C SER A 377 15.50 -22.50 5.88
N GLU A 378 14.97 -22.15 4.69
CA GLU A 378 15.62 -22.44 3.42
C GLU A 378 17.00 -21.77 3.30
N ALA A 379 17.11 -20.53 3.78
CA ALA A 379 18.38 -19.81 3.79
C ALA A 379 19.40 -20.38 4.81
N TRP A 380 18.93 -21.00 5.90
CA TRP A 380 19.77 -21.54 6.97
C TRP A 380 20.18 -22.99 6.73
N ASP A 381 19.22 -23.86 6.42
CA ASP A 381 19.41 -25.31 6.39
C ASP A 381 19.28 -25.90 4.97
N GLY A 382 18.99 -25.07 3.96
CA GLY A 382 18.69 -25.52 2.60
C GLY A 382 17.33 -26.26 2.47
N ASN A 383 16.59 -26.41 3.56
CA ASN A 383 15.30 -27.09 3.62
C ASN A 383 14.16 -26.08 3.78
N LYS A 384 13.19 -26.11 2.86
CA LYS A 384 12.01 -25.26 2.96
C LYS A 384 10.99 -25.88 3.92
N THR A 385 10.93 -25.35 5.14
CA THR A 385 9.93 -25.77 6.12
C THR A 385 8.61 -25.08 5.84
N VAL A 386 7.54 -25.86 5.69
CA VAL A 386 6.19 -25.34 5.40
C VAL A 386 5.44 -25.19 6.71
N SER A 387 5.45 -24.01 7.32
CA SER A 387 4.86 -23.79 8.65
C SER A 387 3.33 -23.67 8.64
N TYR A 388 2.73 -23.24 7.53
CA TYR A 388 1.28 -23.04 7.42
C TYR A 388 0.48 -24.35 7.33
N THR A 389 1.08 -25.47 6.92
CA THR A 389 0.38 -26.78 6.89
C THR A 389 0.07 -27.33 8.28
N HIS A 390 0.69 -26.81 9.34
CA HIS A 390 0.44 -27.22 10.72
C HIS A 390 -0.55 -26.32 11.46
N LEU A 391 -0.86 -25.14 10.93
CA LEU A 391 -1.87 -24.22 11.50
C LEU A 391 -3.28 -24.50 10.94
N THR A 392 -3.38 -25.18 9.82
CA THR A 392 -4.66 -25.71 9.35
C THR A 392 -4.92 -27.04 10.05
N LEU A 393 -5.88 -27.10 10.95
CA LEU A 393 -6.51 -28.37 11.33
C LEU A 393 -6.87 -29.10 10.05
N PRO A 394 -6.53 -30.39 9.89
CA PRO A 394 -6.89 -31.15 8.71
C PRO A 394 -8.42 -31.28 8.67
N THR A 395 -9.11 -30.33 8.07
CA THR A 395 -10.48 -30.53 7.63
C THR A 395 -10.45 -31.37 6.35
N ARG A 396 -9.92 -32.58 6.48
CA ARG A 396 -10.32 -33.69 5.64
C ARG A 396 -11.53 -34.33 6.31
N ILE A 397 -12.68 -33.87 5.94
CA ILE A 397 -13.89 -34.68 6.05
C ILE A 397 -14.70 -34.40 4.79
N PHE A 398 -14.59 -35.38 3.87
CA PHE A 398 -15.42 -35.71 2.69
C PHE A 398 -15.51 -34.70 1.57
#